data_30dbf1eac73fbcd08e7233406487f830
#
_entry.id   30dbf1eac73fbcd08e7233406487f830
#
_cell.length_a   1.000
_cell.length_b   1.000
_cell.length_c   1.000
_cell.angle_alpha   90.00
_cell.angle_beta   90.00
_cell.angle_gamma   90.00
#
_symmetry.space_group_name_H-M   'P 1'
#
loop_
_entity.id
_entity.type
_entity.pdbx_description
1 polymer ?
#
loop_
_entity_poly.entity_id
_entity_poly.type
_entity_poly.pdbx_seq_one_letter_code
_entity_poly.pdbx_strand_id
1 'polypeptide(L)'
;MFEINETPECIEMVKERRNKELKLNEFMLSEKNRLAEKVDYYTPLLKNLRDLAVKSAVRKEYSNNESGIYRGYYCPSPVDDLIIGGCRRGKLLKRITKRTNPDREYLFDSNNRLVAVNSLSDWKAVHTEVLIYEDNLVTGINIDNYDNSIIKLSECIYDSDNKIKSFLTASVSSNKATRTKIDEIELEKYSYDESGLNEAEIISYYESDKVIENIIKKSFENNLTLEAKLGLPDCDTSYEHYIFHHDNDGFIDKYVIINPYGDEEYKALRKVKI
;
A
#
# COMPACT_ATOMS: atom_id res chain seq x y z
N MET A 1 -1.49 7.54 30.26
CA MET A 1 -1.59 8.92 29.73
C MET A 1 -0.15 9.35 29.51
N PHE A 2 0.31 9.37 28.26
CA PHE A 2 1.66 9.86 27.95
C PHE A 2 1.61 11.38 28.01
N GLU A 3 2.42 11.99 28.89
CA GLU A 3 2.61 13.43 28.86
C GLU A 3 3.33 13.80 27.56
N ILE A 4 2.66 14.52 26.68
CA ILE A 4 3.26 15.06 25.47
C ILE A 4 4.30 16.08 25.92
N ASN A 5 5.56 15.84 25.62
CA ASN A 5 6.66 16.74 25.98
C ASN A 5 6.59 17.97 25.06
N GLU A 6 5.95 19.05 25.54
CA GLU A 6 5.73 20.30 24.80
C GLU A 6 7.00 21.19 24.82
N THR A 7 8.17 20.63 24.50
CA THR A 7 9.39 21.43 24.34
C THR A 7 9.31 22.31 23.09
N PRO A 8 10.03 23.47 23.05
CA PRO A 8 10.09 24.31 21.85
C PRO A 8 10.53 23.53 20.59
N GLU A 9 11.47 22.60 20.74
CA GLU A 9 11.97 21.74 19.66
C GLU A 9 10.87 20.81 19.13
N CYS A 10 10.11 20.15 20.01
CA CYS A 10 8.99 19.30 19.65
C CYS A 10 7.91 20.11 18.91
N ILE A 11 7.57 21.30 19.40
CA ILE A 11 6.59 22.19 18.75
C ILE A 11 7.03 22.55 17.32
N GLU A 12 8.31 22.88 17.12
CA GLU A 12 8.81 23.22 15.79
C GLU A 12 8.77 22.02 14.84
N MET A 13 9.20 20.83 15.30
CA MET A 13 9.12 19.59 14.51
C MET A 13 7.68 19.24 14.11
N VAL A 14 6.71 19.43 15.00
CA VAL A 14 5.28 19.21 14.69
C VAL A 14 4.79 20.19 13.62
N LYS A 15 5.19 21.45 13.67
CA LYS A 15 4.85 22.44 12.64
C LYS A 15 5.50 22.11 11.29
N GLU A 16 6.79 21.74 11.29
CA GLU A 16 7.49 21.33 10.07
C GLU A 16 6.84 20.10 9.43
N ARG A 17 6.51 19.09 10.23
CA ARG A 17 5.79 17.90 9.76
C ARG A 17 4.44 18.29 9.14
N ARG A 18 3.63 19.10 9.85
CA ARG A 18 2.33 19.55 9.34
C ARG A 18 2.46 20.35 8.03
N ASN A 19 3.45 21.20 7.92
CA ASN A 19 3.74 21.91 6.67
C ASN A 19 4.13 20.96 5.52
N LYS A 20 4.86 19.89 5.82
CA LYS A 20 5.18 18.84 4.84
C LYS A 20 3.91 18.09 4.43
N GLU A 21 3.08 17.67 5.38
CA GLU A 21 1.80 16.98 5.12
C GLU A 21 0.86 17.83 4.25
N LEU A 22 0.73 19.13 4.52
CA LEU A 22 -0.11 20.02 3.71
C LEU A 22 0.39 20.14 2.25
N LYS A 23 1.70 20.21 2.04
CA LYS A 23 2.27 20.19 0.67
C LYS A 23 2.04 18.86 -0.03
N LEU A 24 2.19 17.75 0.70
CA LEU A 24 1.92 16.42 0.18
C LEU A 24 0.43 16.22 -0.12
N ASN A 25 -0.46 16.86 0.64
CA ASN A 25 -1.90 16.78 0.41
C ASN A 25 -2.30 17.32 -0.97
N GLU A 26 -1.72 18.43 -1.42
CA GLU A 26 -1.96 18.97 -2.78
C GLU A 26 -1.51 17.96 -3.85
N PHE A 27 -0.35 17.34 -3.66
CA PHE A 27 0.15 16.28 -4.53
C PHE A 27 -0.78 15.06 -4.53
N MET A 28 -1.21 14.57 -3.36
CA MET A 28 -2.09 13.40 -3.23
C MET A 28 -3.48 13.66 -3.84
N LEU A 29 -3.99 14.89 -3.74
CA LEU A 29 -5.23 15.29 -4.44
C LEU A 29 -5.06 15.27 -5.97
N SER A 30 -3.90 15.68 -6.49
CA SER A 30 -3.59 15.55 -7.91
C SER A 30 -3.53 14.08 -8.34
N GLU A 31 -2.88 13.21 -7.56
CA GLU A 31 -2.84 11.78 -7.80
C GLU A 31 -4.25 11.15 -7.75
N LYS A 32 -5.09 11.56 -6.81
CA LYS A 32 -6.48 11.13 -6.73
C LYS A 32 -7.24 11.38 -8.04
N ASN A 33 -7.13 12.58 -8.61
CA ASN A 33 -7.78 12.94 -9.87
C ASN A 33 -7.22 12.10 -11.03
N ARG A 34 -5.90 11.96 -11.13
CA ARG A 34 -5.23 11.13 -12.14
C ARG A 34 -5.68 9.66 -12.08
N LEU A 35 -5.77 9.10 -10.87
CA LEU A 35 -6.21 7.72 -10.67
C LEU A 35 -7.70 7.54 -10.96
N ALA A 36 -8.55 8.54 -10.66
CA ALA A 36 -9.96 8.50 -11.04
C ALA A 36 -10.13 8.44 -12.57
N GLU A 37 -9.36 9.23 -13.33
CA GLU A 37 -9.35 9.15 -14.80
C GLU A 37 -8.92 7.75 -15.31
N LYS A 38 -7.92 7.12 -14.65
CA LYS A 38 -7.52 5.74 -14.96
C LYS A 38 -8.63 4.73 -14.68
N VAL A 39 -9.34 4.87 -13.55
CA VAL A 39 -10.50 4.01 -13.25
C VAL A 39 -11.54 4.12 -14.34
N ASP A 40 -11.91 5.34 -14.74
CA ASP A 40 -12.88 5.58 -15.81
C ASP A 40 -12.41 4.97 -17.15
N TYR A 41 -11.13 5.08 -17.47
CA TYR A 41 -10.53 4.49 -18.67
C TYR A 41 -10.58 2.95 -18.67
N TYR A 42 -10.24 2.30 -17.56
CA TYR A 42 -10.17 0.84 -17.49
C TYR A 42 -11.54 0.17 -17.28
N THR A 43 -12.51 0.85 -16.68
CA THR A 43 -13.82 0.27 -16.36
C THR A 43 -14.51 -0.43 -17.55
N PRO A 44 -14.60 0.15 -18.78
CA PRO A 44 -15.19 -0.55 -19.93
C PRO A 44 -14.33 -1.71 -20.46
N LEU A 45 -13.07 -1.84 -20.05
CA LEU A 45 -12.10 -2.82 -20.56
C LEU A 45 -11.95 -4.05 -19.67
N LEU A 46 -12.53 -4.09 -18.47
CA LEU A 46 -12.26 -5.08 -17.42
C LEU A 46 -12.40 -6.52 -17.88
N LYS A 47 -13.48 -6.84 -18.61
CA LYS A 47 -13.68 -8.19 -19.13
C LYS A 47 -12.57 -8.59 -20.09
N ASN A 48 -12.22 -7.71 -21.03
CA ASN A 48 -11.19 -7.99 -22.03
C ASN A 48 -9.82 -8.16 -21.37
N LEU A 49 -9.50 -7.34 -20.37
CA LEU A 49 -8.24 -7.44 -19.62
C LEU A 49 -8.10 -8.77 -18.88
N ARG A 50 -9.16 -9.22 -18.18
CA ARG A 50 -9.18 -10.54 -17.54
C ARG A 50 -9.02 -11.67 -18.54
N ASP A 51 -9.79 -11.64 -19.63
CA ASP A 51 -9.75 -12.68 -20.65
C ASP A 51 -8.36 -12.77 -21.29
N LEU A 52 -7.71 -11.64 -21.55
CA LEU A 52 -6.34 -11.58 -22.07
C LEU A 52 -5.33 -12.12 -21.07
N ALA A 53 -5.39 -11.74 -19.80
CA ALA A 53 -4.51 -12.23 -18.75
C ALA A 53 -4.61 -13.76 -18.60
N VAL A 54 -5.83 -14.29 -18.53
CA VAL A 54 -6.06 -15.74 -18.46
C VAL A 54 -5.55 -16.45 -19.71
N LYS A 55 -5.80 -15.91 -20.90
CA LYS A 55 -5.36 -16.47 -22.19
C LYS A 55 -3.84 -16.48 -22.36
N SER A 56 -3.15 -15.47 -21.84
CA SER A 56 -1.68 -15.36 -21.91
C SER A 56 -0.97 -16.24 -20.89
N ALA A 57 -1.67 -16.71 -19.86
CA ALA A 57 -1.09 -17.49 -18.78
C ALA A 57 -0.69 -18.90 -19.25
N VAL A 58 0.58 -19.25 -19.04
CA VAL A 58 1.14 -20.57 -19.34
C VAL A 58 1.54 -21.35 -18.08
N ARG A 59 1.64 -20.67 -16.94
CA ARG A 59 2.04 -21.28 -15.65
C ARG A 59 1.19 -20.69 -14.53
N LYS A 60 0.91 -21.54 -13.51
CA LYS A 60 0.17 -21.17 -12.32
C LYS A 60 0.94 -21.55 -11.06
N GLU A 61 0.82 -20.70 -10.06
CA GLU A 61 1.28 -20.98 -8.70
C GLU A 61 0.16 -20.65 -7.71
N TYR A 62 0.26 -21.19 -6.50
CA TYR A 62 -0.73 -21.01 -5.45
C TYR A 62 -0.06 -20.70 -4.13
N SER A 63 -0.68 -19.88 -3.28
CA SER A 63 -0.24 -19.65 -1.90
C SER A 63 -1.37 -19.85 -0.90
N ASN A 64 -0.96 -20.00 0.37
CA ASN A 64 -1.87 -20.00 1.52
C ASN A 64 -1.22 -19.33 2.74
N ASN A 65 -2.00 -19.20 3.82
CA ASN A 65 -1.58 -18.59 5.08
C ASN A 65 -1.12 -17.13 4.94
N GLU A 66 -1.69 -16.41 3.99
CA GLU A 66 -1.50 -14.97 3.88
C GLU A 66 -2.45 -14.21 4.80
N SER A 67 -2.10 -13.01 5.18
CA SER A 67 -2.93 -12.11 5.97
C SER A 67 -2.53 -10.66 5.75
N GLY A 68 -3.50 -9.83 5.32
CA GLY A 68 -3.37 -8.39 5.28
C GLY A 68 -2.41 -7.80 4.25
N ILE A 69 -1.71 -8.60 3.46
CA ILE A 69 -0.76 -8.13 2.47
C ILE A 69 -1.36 -8.10 1.06
N TYR A 70 -1.17 -6.98 0.38
CA TYR A 70 -1.57 -6.81 -0.99
C TYR A 70 -0.83 -7.77 -1.92
N ARG A 71 -1.53 -8.48 -2.81
CA ARG A 71 -0.99 -9.56 -3.67
C ARG A 71 -0.39 -10.77 -2.93
N GLY A 72 -0.43 -10.82 -1.62
CA GLY A 72 0.09 -11.96 -0.86
C GLY A 72 1.58 -12.22 -1.10
N TYR A 73 1.95 -13.43 -1.54
CA TYR A 73 3.36 -13.82 -1.71
C TYR A 73 4.15 -12.90 -2.66
N TYR A 74 3.50 -12.40 -3.71
CA TYR A 74 4.11 -11.51 -4.72
C TYR A 74 3.79 -10.02 -4.47
N CYS A 75 3.64 -9.63 -3.20
CA CYS A 75 3.53 -8.23 -2.82
C CYS A 75 4.76 -7.44 -3.33
N PRO A 76 4.57 -6.34 -4.06
CA PRO A 76 5.68 -5.54 -4.53
C PRO A 76 6.32 -4.71 -3.42
N SER A 77 5.55 -4.28 -2.39
CA SER A 77 6.12 -3.55 -1.26
C SER A 77 7.20 -4.38 -0.56
N PRO A 78 8.42 -3.88 -0.44
CA PRO A 78 9.46 -4.58 0.32
C PRO A 78 9.27 -4.46 1.83
N VAL A 79 8.43 -3.53 2.30
CA VAL A 79 8.36 -3.15 3.72
C VAL A 79 7.09 -3.59 4.44
N ASP A 80 5.98 -3.91 3.74
CA ASP A 80 4.69 -4.25 4.37
C ASP A 80 4.82 -5.26 5.52
N ASP A 81 5.50 -6.37 5.29
CA ASP A 81 5.65 -7.43 6.28
C ASP A 81 6.86 -7.26 7.20
N LEU A 82 7.59 -6.15 7.07
CA LEU A 82 8.64 -5.75 8.01
C LEU A 82 8.09 -4.86 9.12
N ILE A 83 7.18 -3.94 8.77
CA ILE A 83 6.72 -2.87 9.65
C ILE A 83 5.30 -3.09 10.17
N ILE A 84 4.43 -3.77 9.42
CA ILE A 84 3.03 -3.95 9.83
C ILE A 84 2.86 -5.28 10.57
N GLY A 85 2.58 -5.21 11.87
CA GLY A 85 2.34 -6.38 12.70
C GLY A 85 1.13 -7.19 12.26
N GLY A 86 1.29 -8.51 12.15
CA GLY A 86 0.20 -9.42 11.74
C GLY A 86 0.07 -9.64 10.24
N CYS A 87 0.72 -8.84 9.41
CA CYS A 87 0.74 -9.03 7.96
C CYS A 87 1.67 -10.19 7.54
N ARG A 88 1.24 -10.99 6.55
CA ARG A 88 2.00 -12.15 6.06
C ARG A 88 1.82 -12.31 4.55
N ARG A 89 2.95 -12.48 3.85
CA ARG A 89 2.96 -12.82 2.41
C ARG A 89 2.40 -14.21 2.09
N GLY A 90 2.23 -15.06 3.09
CA GLY A 90 1.86 -16.45 2.88
C GLY A 90 3.03 -17.33 2.43
N LYS A 91 2.71 -18.52 1.93
CA LYS A 91 3.68 -19.52 1.47
C LYS A 91 3.23 -20.11 0.15
N LEU A 92 4.15 -20.22 -0.82
CA LEU A 92 3.89 -20.96 -2.06
C LEU A 92 3.67 -22.44 -1.78
N LEU A 93 2.66 -22.99 -2.41
CA LEU A 93 2.29 -24.40 -2.30
C LEU A 93 3.11 -25.23 -3.28
N LYS A 94 3.97 -26.11 -2.76
CA LYS A 94 4.77 -27.04 -3.58
C LYS A 94 3.92 -28.12 -4.25
N ARG A 95 2.74 -28.41 -3.71
CA ARG A 95 1.84 -29.47 -4.18
C ARG A 95 0.38 -29.11 -3.90
N ILE A 96 -0.46 -29.31 -4.89
CA ILE A 96 -1.91 -29.20 -4.79
C ILE A 96 -2.52 -30.59 -4.60
N THR A 97 -3.40 -30.71 -3.63
CA THR A 97 -4.18 -31.95 -3.34
C THR A 97 -5.65 -31.58 -3.25
N LYS A 98 -6.52 -32.58 -3.21
CA LYS A 98 -7.97 -32.40 -3.03
C LYS A 98 -8.36 -31.72 -1.70
N ARG A 99 -7.46 -31.70 -0.71
CA ARG A 99 -7.65 -31.05 0.59
C ARG A 99 -6.99 -29.66 0.67
N THR A 100 -6.31 -29.25 -0.40
CA THR A 100 -5.65 -27.95 -0.45
C THR A 100 -6.72 -26.89 -0.66
N ASN A 101 -6.72 -25.85 0.15
CA ASN A 101 -7.53 -24.64 -0.04
C ASN A 101 -6.58 -23.45 -0.13
N PRO A 102 -6.18 -23.03 -1.33
CA PRO A 102 -5.30 -21.88 -1.51
C PRO A 102 -6.06 -20.57 -1.32
N ASP A 103 -5.36 -19.55 -0.80
CA ASP A 103 -5.90 -18.21 -0.67
C ASP A 103 -5.72 -17.42 -1.96
N ARG A 104 -4.65 -17.74 -2.73
CA ARG A 104 -4.33 -17.08 -4.00
C ARG A 104 -3.91 -18.05 -5.10
N GLU A 105 -4.22 -17.64 -6.34
CA GLU A 105 -3.69 -18.19 -7.59
C GLU A 105 -2.93 -17.08 -8.32
N TYR A 106 -1.73 -17.38 -8.78
CA TYR A 106 -0.87 -16.49 -9.54
C TYR A 106 -0.70 -17.03 -10.97
N LEU A 107 -0.96 -16.18 -11.96
CA LEU A 107 -0.91 -16.50 -13.38
C LEU A 107 0.33 -15.85 -14.01
N PHE A 108 1.14 -16.64 -14.70
CA PHE A 108 2.36 -16.18 -15.35
C PHE A 108 2.32 -16.41 -16.86
N ASP A 109 2.79 -15.44 -17.63
CA ASP A 109 2.94 -15.56 -19.09
C ASP A 109 4.20 -16.37 -19.48
N SER A 110 4.41 -16.52 -20.79
CA SER A 110 5.58 -17.21 -21.35
C SER A 110 6.92 -16.53 -21.04
N ASN A 111 6.92 -15.26 -20.69
CA ASN A 111 8.11 -14.51 -20.27
C ASN A 111 8.33 -14.57 -18.75
N ASN A 112 7.57 -15.43 -18.05
CA ASN A 112 7.58 -15.56 -16.59
C ASN A 112 7.17 -14.29 -15.84
N ARG A 113 6.41 -13.38 -16.46
CA ARG A 113 5.84 -12.21 -15.80
C ARG A 113 4.51 -12.58 -15.16
N LEU A 114 4.26 -12.10 -13.96
CA LEU A 114 2.99 -12.25 -13.27
C LEU A 114 1.93 -11.39 -13.97
N VAL A 115 0.95 -12.00 -14.64
CA VAL A 115 -0.07 -11.28 -15.43
C VAL A 115 -1.39 -11.15 -14.72
N ALA A 116 -1.67 -12.03 -13.74
CA ALA A 116 -2.82 -11.85 -12.85
C ALA A 116 -2.64 -12.52 -11.50
N VAL A 117 -3.37 -12.01 -10.51
CA VAL A 117 -3.50 -12.58 -9.16
C VAL A 117 -4.98 -12.76 -8.84
N ASN A 118 -5.40 -13.98 -8.60
CA ASN A 118 -6.76 -14.29 -8.15
C ASN A 118 -6.78 -14.48 -6.63
N SER A 119 -7.64 -13.74 -5.92
CA SER A 119 -8.04 -14.06 -4.55
C SER A 119 -9.09 -15.15 -4.60
N LEU A 120 -8.88 -16.23 -3.86
CA LEU A 120 -9.73 -17.42 -3.94
C LEU A 120 -10.59 -17.58 -2.67
N SER A 121 -11.84 -17.99 -2.87
CA SER A 121 -12.71 -18.55 -1.85
C SER A 121 -13.30 -19.83 -2.40
N ASP A 122 -13.04 -20.96 -1.73
CA ASP A 122 -13.45 -22.29 -2.19
C ASP A 122 -13.12 -22.56 -3.68
N TRP A 123 -11.89 -22.25 -4.08
CA TRP A 123 -11.38 -22.36 -5.46
C TRP A 123 -12.04 -21.42 -6.48
N LYS A 124 -12.92 -20.54 -6.07
CA LYS A 124 -13.52 -19.53 -6.93
C LYS A 124 -12.77 -18.21 -6.78
N ALA A 125 -12.39 -17.61 -7.89
CA ALA A 125 -11.82 -16.26 -7.90
C ALA A 125 -12.90 -15.24 -7.52
N VAL A 126 -12.79 -14.69 -6.31
CA VAL A 126 -13.68 -13.60 -5.83
C VAL A 126 -13.19 -12.24 -6.30
N HIS A 127 -11.87 -12.06 -6.35
CA HIS A 127 -11.26 -10.88 -6.96
C HIS A 127 -10.17 -11.34 -7.93
N THR A 128 -9.94 -10.55 -8.98
CA THR A 128 -8.84 -10.75 -9.93
C THR A 128 -8.10 -9.44 -10.12
N GLU A 129 -6.83 -9.41 -9.80
CA GLU A 129 -5.96 -8.31 -10.17
C GLU A 129 -5.26 -8.65 -11.49
N VAL A 130 -5.42 -7.79 -12.50
CA VAL A 130 -4.71 -7.87 -13.78
C VAL A 130 -3.53 -6.93 -13.75
N LEU A 131 -2.36 -7.38 -14.22
CA LEU A 131 -1.12 -6.62 -14.25
C LEU A 131 -0.77 -6.21 -15.68
N ILE A 132 -0.57 -4.91 -15.90
CA ILE A 132 -0.21 -4.30 -17.18
C ILE A 132 1.20 -3.74 -17.04
N TYR A 133 2.07 -4.13 -17.96
CA TYR A 133 3.50 -3.76 -17.98
C TYR A 133 3.75 -2.73 -19.07
N GLU A 134 4.26 -1.56 -18.67
CA GLU A 134 4.62 -0.44 -19.56
C GLU A 134 6.00 0.09 -19.13
N ASP A 135 7.04 -0.21 -19.91
CA ASP A 135 8.42 0.16 -19.60
C ASP A 135 8.82 -0.16 -18.15
N ASN A 136 8.99 0.88 -17.31
CA ASN A 136 9.35 0.77 -15.91
C ASN A 136 8.15 0.83 -14.95
N LEU A 137 6.92 0.84 -15.48
CA LEU A 137 5.67 0.91 -14.71
C LEU A 137 4.91 -0.42 -14.80
N VAL A 138 4.44 -0.92 -13.66
CA VAL A 138 3.47 -2.01 -13.59
C VAL A 138 2.19 -1.50 -12.96
N THR A 139 1.12 -1.44 -13.74
CA THR A 139 -0.22 -1.06 -13.27
C THR A 139 -1.01 -2.32 -12.91
N GLY A 140 -1.52 -2.39 -11.67
CA GLY A 140 -2.42 -3.44 -11.23
C GLY A 140 -3.86 -2.94 -11.13
N ILE A 141 -4.80 -3.69 -11.69
CA ILE A 141 -6.23 -3.39 -11.69
C ILE A 141 -6.93 -4.52 -10.97
N ASN A 142 -7.33 -4.30 -9.71
CA ASN A 142 -8.01 -5.29 -8.90
C ASN A 142 -9.53 -5.17 -9.08
N ILE A 143 -10.13 -6.24 -9.54
CA ILE A 143 -11.51 -6.32 -10.01
C ILE A 143 -12.30 -7.21 -9.06
N ASP A 144 -13.42 -6.73 -8.55
CA ASP A 144 -14.44 -7.57 -7.94
C ASP A 144 -15.11 -8.40 -9.05
N ASN A 145 -15.00 -9.72 -8.96
CA ASN A 145 -15.55 -10.60 -9.99
C ASN A 145 -17.07 -10.76 -9.91
N TYR A 146 -17.68 -10.37 -8.79
CA TYR A 146 -19.12 -10.42 -8.62
C TYR A 146 -19.82 -9.22 -9.29
N ASP A 147 -19.33 -8.02 -8.98
CA ASP A 147 -19.91 -6.78 -9.50
C ASP A 147 -19.28 -6.31 -10.81
N ASN A 148 -18.14 -6.91 -11.20
CA ASN A 148 -17.31 -6.47 -12.32
C ASN A 148 -16.92 -5.00 -12.21
N SER A 149 -16.48 -4.58 -11.04
CA SER A 149 -16.04 -3.23 -10.71
C SER A 149 -14.58 -3.21 -10.25
N ILE A 150 -13.89 -2.08 -10.43
CA ILE A 150 -12.55 -1.87 -9.86
C ILE A 150 -12.71 -1.59 -8.38
N ILE A 151 -11.98 -2.32 -7.53
CA ILE A 151 -11.94 -2.12 -6.08
C ILE A 151 -10.62 -1.55 -5.60
N LYS A 152 -9.53 -1.74 -6.37
CA LYS A 152 -8.21 -1.17 -6.07
C LYS A 152 -7.41 -0.99 -7.37
N LEU A 153 -6.68 0.12 -7.45
CA LEU A 153 -5.60 0.32 -8.42
C LEU A 153 -4.26 0.27 -7.70
N SER A 154 -3.23 -0.17 -8.40
CA SER A 154 -1.85 -0.07 -7.94
C SER A 154 -0.92 0.32 -9.07
N GLU A 155 0.17 1.00 -8.73
CA GLU A 155 1.24 1.37 -9.64
C GLU A 155 2.58 1.09 -8.96
N CYS A 156 3.42 0.28 -9.61
CA CYS A 156 4.76 0.00 -9.14
C CYS A 156 5.75 0.53 -10.17
N ILE A 157 6.61 1.46 -9.76
CA ILE A 157 7.64 2.06 -10.60
C ILE A 157 8.99 1.48 -10.22
N TYR A 158 9.73 1.02 -11.24
CA TYR A 158 11.08 0.48 -11.09
C TYR A 158 12.13 1.48 -11.57
N ASP A 159 13.32 1.43 -11.00
CA ASP A 159 14.49 2.16 -11.52
C ASP A 159 15.22 1.38 -12.62
N SER A 160 16.34 1.93 -13.10
CA SER A 160 17.19 1.29 -14.12
C SER A 160 17.80 -0.05 -13.69
N ASP A 161 17.94 -0.26 -12.38
CA ASP A 161 18.51 -1.47 -11.78
C ASP A 161 17.43 -2.50 -11.42
N ASN A 162 16.20 -2.25 -11.87
CA ASN A 162 15.02 -3.06 -11.59
C ASN A 162 14.66 -3.16 -10.09
N LYS A 163 15.07 -2.17 -9.30
CA LYS A 163 14.64 -1.99 -7.92
C LYS A 163 13.35 -1.17 -7.90
N ILE A 164 12.48 -1.42 -6.94
CA ILE A 164 11.24 -0.67 -6.78
C ILE A 164 11.58 0.73 -6.25
N LYS A 165 11.26 1.75 -7.04
CA LYS A 165 11.41 3.16 -6.68
C LYS A 165 10.21 3.67 -5.89
N SER A 166 9.01 3.26 -6.29
CA SER A 166 7.77 3.60 -5.59
C SER A 166 6.70 2.57 -5.83
N PHE A 167 5.81 2.44 -4.87
CA PHE A 167 4.61 1.62 -4.95
C PHE A 167 3.42 2.44 -4.46
N LEU A 168 2.41 2.57 -5.31
CA LEU A 168 1.19 3.29 -5.02
C LEU A 168 0.03 2.32 -5.03
N THR A 169 -0.86 2.41 -4.04
CA THR A 169 -2.16 1.75 -4.03
C THR A 169 -3.27 2.77 -3.83
N ALA A 170 -4.43 2.53 -4.44
CA ALA A 170 -5.62 3.35 -4.29
C ALA A 170 -6.86 2.48 -4.15
N SER A 171 -7.59 2.66 -3.06
CA SER A 171 -8.87 2.00 -2.81
C SER A 171 -9.99 2.73 -3.55
N VAL A 172 -10.81 1.98 -4.27
CA VAL A 172 -11.88 2.49 -5.12
C VAL A 172 -13.22 2.01 -4.57
N SER A 173 -14.07 2.94 -4.18
CA SER A 173 -15.46 2.63 -3.85
C SER A 173 -16.36 2.88 -5.06
N SER A 174 -17.22 1.91 -5.36
CA SER A 174 -18.26 2.04 -6.38
C SER A 174 -19.62 2.00 -5.71
N ASN A 175 -20.29 3.14 -5.66
CA ASN A 175 -21.71 3.15 -5.34
C ASN A 175 -22.50 3.24 -6.66
N LYS A 176 -23.47 2.34 -6.87
CA LYS A 176 -24.31 2.33 -8.09
C LYS A 176 -25.01 3.65 -8.38
N ALA A 177 -25.11 4.54 -7.38
CA ALA A 177 -25.76 5.85 -7.48
C ALA A 177 -24.79 7.04 -7.61
N THR A 178 -23.49 6.84 -7.42
CA THR A 178 -22.48 7.90 -7.44
C THR A 178 -21.31 7.49 -8.34
N ARG A 179 -20.59 8.50 -8.85
CA ARG A 179 -19.37 8.27 -9.62
C ARG A 179 -18.37 7.48 -8.79
N THR A 180 -17.54 6.70 -9.46
CA THR A 180 -16.36 6.07 -8.91
C THR A 180 -15.58 7.06 -8.04
N LYS A 181 -15.28 6.66 -6.81
CA LYS A 181 -14.60 7.50 -5.82
C LYS A 181 -13.33 6.82 -5.37
N ILE A 182 -12.24 7.57 -5.31
CA ILE A 182 -11.01 7.15 -4.64
C ILE A 182 -11.10 7.62 -3.19
N ASP A 183 -11.13 6.68 -2.25
CA ASP A 183 -11.30 6.98 -0.82
C ASP A 183 -9.97 7.04 -0.08
N GLU A 184 -9.01 6.23 -0.52
CA GLU A 184 -7.72 6.06 0.11
C GLU A 184 -6.63 5.93 -0.94
N ILE A 185 -5.49 6.56 -0.70
CA ILE A 185 -4.28 6.40 -1.50
C ILE A 185 -3.11 6.22 -0.54
N GLU A 186 -2.27 5.21 -0.80
CA GLU A 186 -1.01 5.02 -0.13
C GLU A 186 0.11 5.02 -1.16
N LEU A 187 1.12 5.84 -0.92
CA LEU A 187 2.31 5.95 -1.76
C LEU A 187 3.54 5.67 -0.92
N GLU A 188 4.21 4.58 -1.23
CA GLU A 188 5.51 4.23 -0.68
C GLU A 188 6.60 4.68 -1.66
N LYS A 189 7.66 5.31 -1.15
CA LYS A 189 8.88 5.67 -1.89
C LYS A 189 10.07 5.04 -1.21
N TYR A 190 11.03 4.58 -2.00
CA TYR A 190 12.18 3.82 -1.50
C TYR A 190 13.50 4.41 -1.95
N SER A 191 14.46 4.43 -1.02
CA SER A 191 15.84 4.80 -1.29
C SER A 191 16.76 3.63 -0.98
N TYR A 192 17.79 3.45 -1.79
CA TYR A 192 18.75 2.35 -1.69
C TYR A 192 20.17 2.89 -1.63
N ASP A 193 20.99 2.25 -0.84
CA ASP A 193 22.44 2.46 -0.82
C ASP A 193 23.20 1.15 -1.15
N GLU A 194 24.49 1.09 -0.86
CA GLU A 194 25.33 -0.09 -1.11
C GLU A 194 24.93 -1.30 -0.27
N SER A 195 24.30 -1.10 0.89
CA SER A 195 23.82 -2.16 1.78
C SER A 195 22.43 -2.71 1.41
N GLY A 196 21.70 -1.99 0.57
CA GLY A 196 20.34 -2.36 0.13
C GLY A 196 19.33 -1.24 0.36
N LEU A 197 18.09 -1.59 0.74
CA LEU A 197 17.05 -0.62 1.10
C LEU A 197 17.43 0.09 2.41
N ASN A 198 17.65 1.40 2.37
CA ASN A 198 18.02 2.18 3.55
C ASN A 198 16.90 3.07 4.08
N GLU A 199 16.00 3.55 3.23
CA GLU A 199 14.90 4.42 3.67
C GLU A 199 13.60 4.08 2.93
N ALA A 200 12.47 4.32 3.61
CA ALA A 200 11.15 4.38 3.01
C ALA A 200 10.36 5.59 3.52
N GLU A 201 9.65 6.25 2.63
CA GLU A 201 8.64 7.25 2.96
C GLU A 201 7.26 6.67 2.64
N ILE A 202 6.33 6.71 3.58
CA ILE A 202 4.94 6.30 3.39
C ILE A 202 4.06 7.53 3.50
N ILE A 203 3.29 7.79 2.45
CA ILE A 203 2.38 8.93 2.35
C ILE A 203 0.99 8.36 2.17
N SER A 204 0.11 8.55 3.15
CA SER A 204 -1.26 8.05 3.10
C SER A 204 -2.23 9.22 3.05
N TYR A 205 -3.19 9.12 2.14
CA TYR A 205 -4.30 10.05 2.00
C TYR A 205 -5.61 9.32 2.27
N TYR A 206 -6.42 9.87 3.15
CA TYR A 206 -7.75 9.37 3.46
C TYR A 206 -8.75 10.50 3.27
N GLU A 207 -9.76 10.30 2.44
CA GLU A 207 -10.85 11.25 2.37
C GLU A 207 -11.71 11.14 3.63
N SER A 208 -11.52 12.08 4.55
CA SER A 208 -12.24 12.09 5.80
C SER A 208 -13.74 12.35 5.57
N ASP A 209 -14.58 11.54 6.19
CA ASP A 209 -15.99 11.86 6.33
C ASP A 209 -16.13 12.93 7.44
N LYS A 210 -16.23 14.21 7.01
CA LYS A 210 -16.35 15.37 7.91
C LYS A 210 -17.43 15.22 8.99
N VAL A 211 -18.43 14.37 8.75
CA VAL A 211 -19.49 14.09 9.73
C VAL A 211 -18.94 13.20 10.84
N ILE A 212 -18.19 12.16 10.51
CA ILE A 212 -17.56 11.24 11.46
C ILE A 212 -16.47 11.97 12.25
N GLU A 213 -15.63 12.79 11.61
CA GLU A 213 -14.63 13.63 12.30
C GLU A 213 -15.25 14.56 13.34
N ASN A 214 -16.35 15.24 13.01
CA ASN A 214 -17.03 16.12 13.95
C ASN A 214 -17.60 15.36 15.16
N ILE A 215 -18.05 14.11 14.97
CA ILE A 215 -18.52 13.24 16.07
C ILE A 215 -17.33 12.83 16.94
N ILE A 216 -16.22 12.43 16.32
CA ILE A 216 -14.99 12.04 17.04
C ILE A 216 -14.41 13.24 17.79
N LYS A 217 -14.26 14.41 17.16
CA LYS A 217 -13.78 15.65 17.81
C LYS A 217 -14.61 16.00 19.05
N LYS A 218 -15.93 15.93 18.96
CA LYS A 218 -16.82 16.17 20.14
C LYS A 218 -16.66 15.14 21.25
N SER A 219 -16.32 13.88 20.91
CA SER A 219 -16.13 12.81 21.90
C SER A 219 -14.80 12.90 22.64
N PHE A 220 -13.81 13.61 22.08
CA PHE A 220 -12.45 13.73 22.62
C PHE A 220 -12.05 15.16 22.99
N GLU A 221 -13.02 16.07 23.26
CA GLU A 221 -12.78 17.48 23.65
C GLU A 221 -11.76 17.66 24.79
N ASN A 222 -11.52 16.64 25.59
CA ASN A 222 -10.57 16.67 26.72
C ASN A 222 -9.16 16.14 26.39
N ASN A 223 -8.91 15.61 25.17
CA ASN A 223 -7.61 15.08 24.75
C ASN A 223 -7.24 15.61 23.36
N LEU A 224 -7.08 16.93 23.26
CA LEU A 224 -6.60 17.56 22.02
C LEU A 224 -5.18 17.09 21.70
N THR A 225 -4.94 16.70 20.44
CA THR A 225 -3.58 16.48 19.95
C THR A 225 -2.76 17.79 20.02
N LEU A 226 -1.43 17.70 19.96
CA LEU A 226 -0.59 18.90 20.00
C LEU A 226 -0.88 19.81 18.79
N GLU A 227 -1.14 19.24 17.62
CA GLU A 227 -1.54 19.97 16.41
C GLU A 227 -2.81 20.79 16.64
N ALA A 228 -3.83 20.23 17.25
CA ALA A 228 -5.07 20.93 17.58
C ALA A 228 -4.85 22.04 18.61
N LYS A 229 -4.00 21.80 19.64
CA LYS A 229 -3.63 22.82 20.62
C LYS A 229 -2.87 24.00 19.98
N LEU A 230 -2.05 23.74 18.96
CA LEU A 230 -1.32 24.74 18.20
C LEU A 230 -2.18 25.44 17.14
N GLY A 231 -3.45 25.05 16.96
CA GLY A 231 -4.35 25.60 15.95
C GLY A 231 -3.89 25.30 14.52
N LEU A 232 -3.13 24.23 14.30
CA LEU A 232 -2.69 23.82 12.96
C LEU A 232 -3.88 23.32 12.14
N PRO A 233 -3.94 23.60 10.83
CA PRO A 233 -5.02 23.14 9.98
C PRO A 233 -5.07 21.61 9.90
N ASP A 234 -6.28 21.05 9.78
CA ASP A 234 -6.47 19.63 9.52
C ASP A 234 -5.87 19.23 8.16
N CYS A 235 -5.42 17.99 8.05
CA CYS A 235 -4.85 17.46 6.81
C CYS A 235 -5.30 16.01 6.62
N ASP A 236 -5.80 15.68 5.42
CA ASP A 236 -6.22 14.31 5.05
C ASP A 236 -5.00 13.42 4.68
N THR A 237 -3.79 13.99 4.70
CA THR A 237 -2.56 13.29 4.37
C THR A 237 -1.70 13.10 5.61
N SER A 238 -1.24 11.88 5.84
CA SER A 238 -0.20 11.53 6.83
C SER A 238 1.12 11.21 6.12
N TYR A 239 2.20 11.37 6.87
CA TYR A 239 3.55 11.10 6.40
C TYR A 239 4.35 10.36 7.46
N GLU A 240 4.99 9.27 7.05
CA GLU A 240 5.91 8.51 7.89
C GLU A 240 7.24 8.30 7.16
N HIS A 241 8.35 8.33 7.91
CA HIS A 241 9.69 8.12 7.39
C HIS A 241 10.39 7.03 8.19
N TYR A 242 10.88 6.02 7.49
CA TYR A 242 11.53 4.84 8.03
C TYR A 242 12.99 4.80 7.62
N ILE A 243 13.88 4.54 8.56
CA ILE A 243 15.31 4.28 8.31
C ILE A 243 15.58 2.83 8.69
N PHE A 244 16.13 2.05 7.76
CA PHE A 244 16.41 0.63 7.95
C PHE A 244 17.89 0.41 8.32
N HIS A 245 18.13 -0.50 9.24
CA HIS A 245 19.47 -0.90 9.65
C HIS A 245 19.71 -2.35 9.26
N HIS A 246 20.92 -2.61 8.76
CA HIS A 246 21.33 -3.93 8.32
C HIS A 246 22.28 -4.56 9.34
N ASP A 247 22.15 -5.88 9.56
CA ASP A 247 23.13 -6.66 10.28
C ASP A 247 24.41 -6.90 9.43
N ASN A 248 25.41 -7.54 10.01
CA ASN A 248 26.71 -7.81 9.34
C ASN A 248 26.57 -8.71 8.10
N ASP A 249 25.47 -9.43 7.94
CA ASP A 249 25.18 -10.30 6.80
C ASP A 249 24.34 -9.57 5.72
N GLY A 250 24.00 -8.29 5.96
CA GLY A 250 23.23 -7.42 5.06
C GLY A 250 21.74 -7.69 5.10
N PHE A 251 21.20 -8.23 6.20
CA PHE A 251 19.78 -8.37 6.42
C PHE A 251 19.26 -7.20 7.24
N ILE A 252 18.11 -6.65 6.86
CA ILE A 252 17.38 -5.69 7.71
C ILE A 252 16.98 -6.41 8.98
N ASP A 253 17.44 -5.93 10.14
CA ASP A 253 17.14 -6.50 11.45
C ASP A 253 16.35 -5.54 12.35
N LYS A 254 16.41 -4.23 12.08
CA LYS A 254 15.65 -3.19 12.77
C LYS A 254 15.40 -1.99 11.88
N TYR A 255 14.46 -1.14 12.30
CA TYR A 255 14.16 0.14 11.67
C TYR A 255 13.82 1.20 12.71
N VAL A 256 13.96 2.45 12.32
CA VAL A 256 13.60 3.63 13.12
C VAL A 256 12.50 4.38 12.41
N ILE A 257 11.45 4.74 13.13
CA ILE A 257 10.43 5.68 12.66
C ILE A 257 10.83 7.07 13.13
N ILE A 258 11.05 7.96 12.20
CA ILE A 258 11.34 9.37 12.49
C ILE A 258 10.05 10.10 12.78
N ASN A 259 9.87 10.57 14.01
CA ASN A 259 8.66 11.30 14.38
C ASN A 259 8.97 12.51 15.29
N PRO A 260 8.09 13.55 15.32
CA PRO A 260 8.30 14.78 16.09
C PRO A 260 8.36 14.58 17.60
N TYR A 261 7.86 13.46 18.11
CA TYR A 261 7.79 13.18 19.54
C TYR A 261 8.98 12.36 20.06
N GLY A 262 9.92 12.01 19.18
CA GLY A 262 11.09 11.20 19.42
C GLY A 262 11.13 10.00 18.48
N ASP A 263 12.31 9.70 17.97
CA ASP A 263 12.50 8.57 17.08
C ASP A 263 12.26 7.25 17.83
N GLU A 264 11.52 6.35 17.19
CA GLU A 264 11.18 5.05 17.77
C GLU A 264 11.90 3.94 17.02
N GLU A 265 12.77 3.19 17.73
CA GLU A 265 13.48 2.04 17.16
C GLU A 265 12.65 0.75 17.35
N TYR A 266 12.50 0.00 16.27
CA TYR A 266 11.81 -1.28 16.26
C TYR A 266 12.68 -2.37 15.66
N LYS A 267 12.50 -3.59 16.18
CA LYS A 267 13.08 -4.77 15.57
C LYS A 267 12.25 -5.19 14.37
N ALA A 268 12.89 -5.47 13.23
CA ALA A 268 12.18 -5.96 12.06
C ALA A 268 11.43 -7.27 12.37
N LEU A 269 10.19 -7.39 11.90
CA LEU A 269 9.34 -8.57 12.14
C LEU A 269 9.89 -9.84 11.49
N ARG A 270 10.69 -9.68 10.45
CA ARG A 270 11.46 -10.76 9.81
C ARG A 270 12.80 -10.22 9.30
N LYS A 271 13.81 -11.08 9.25
CA LYS A 271 15.05 -10.76 8.55
C LYS A 271 14.84 -10.88 7.04
N VAL A 272 15.18 -9.84 6.31
CA VAL A 272 15.07 -9.81 4.84
C VAL A 272 16.30 -9.11 4.26
N LYS A 273 16.76 -9.61 3.12
CA LYS A 273 17.79 -8.97 2.30
C LYS A 273 17.11 -8.42 1.05
N ILE A 274 17.15 -7.10 0.87
CA ILE A 274 16.47 -6.39 -0.21
C ILE A 274 17.49 -5.62 -1.04
#